data_49a07cb0a71336b5e72bd7a180d0606c
#
_entry.id   49a07cb0a71336b5e72bd7a180d0606c
#
_cell.length_a   1.000
_cell.length_b   1.000
_cell.length_c   1.000
_cell.angle_alpha   90.00
_cell.angle_beta   90.00
_cell.angle_gamma   90.00
#
_symmetry.space_group_name_H-M   'P 1'
#
loop_
_entity.id
_entity.type
_entity.pdbx_description
1 polymer ?
#
loop_
_entity_poly.entity_id
_entity_poly.type
_entity_poly.pdbx_seq_one_letter_code
_entity_poly.pdbx_strand_id
1 'polypeptide(L)'
;THKQLEYFGSLAHKTGFVKAMTSLVSQLSRCGATKDDIYGQIQKSFEEDELKGKDLGVCNFYLLYRQYLENNNWYDLEGKYRLAEKMLEKQDCKIPWKHIYICDFFSLDQVQINFLQALAKHVDDLVISMSYEGRRVSSDEKAKDESITKFMRASTNTVNALKILGATVASLAA
;
A
#
# COMPACT_ATOMS: atom_id res chain seq x y z
N THR A 1 12.88 -9.46 22.91
CA THR A 1 12.65 -8.21 22.14
C THR A 1 13.96 -7.48 21.82
N HIS A 2 14.93 -7.40 22.75
CA HIS A 2 16.21 -6.70 22.50
C HIS A 2 17.06 -7.34 21.38
N LYS A 3 17.16 -8.65 21.30
CA LYS A 3 17.94 -9.37 20.27
C LYS A 3 17.47 -9.12 18.83
N GLN A 4 16.18 -8.87 18.61
CA GLN A 4 15.61 -8.68 17.27
C GLN A 4 15.94 -7.31 16.65
N LEU A 5 16.32 -6.32 17.47
CA LEU A 5 16.72 -4.98 17.04
C LEU A 5 18.21 -4.71 17.25
N GLU A 6 18.99 -5.73 17.55
CA GLU A 6 20.42 -5.62 17.90
C GLU A 6 21.22 -4.89 16.82
N TYR A 7 20.88 -5.12 15.54
CA TYR A 7 21.52 -4.44 14.41
C TYR A 7 21.37 -2.90 14.46
N PHE A 8 20.26 -2.40 14.97
CA PHE A 8 19.95 -0.96 15.00
C PHE A 8 20.11 -0.34 16.40
N GLY A 9 20.52 -1.10 17.41
CA GLY A 9 20.51 -0.67 18.81
C GLY A 9 21.21 0.68 19.05
N SER A 10 22.38 0.90 18.44
CA SER A 10 23.14 2.15 18.55
C SER A 10 22.51 3.33 17.79
N LEU A 11 21.60 3.07 16.85
CA LEU A 11 20.97 4.07 16.00
C LEU A 11 19.56 4.46 16.48
N ALA A 12 18.95 3.68 17.38
CA ALA A 12 17.56 3.82 17.79
C ALA A 12 17.20 5.22 18.34
N HIS A 13 18.16 5.92 18.92
CA HIS A 13 17.95 7.25 19.50
C HIS A 13 18.21 8.40 18.51
N LYS A 14 18.69 8.11 17.30
CA LYS A 14 18.99 9.15 16.30
C LYS A 14 17.73 9.53 15.55
N THR A 15 17.37 10.81 15.56
CA THR A 15 16.17 11.34 14.89
C THR A 15 16.13 10.98 13.40
N GLY A 16 17.27 11.00 12.71
CA GLY A 16 17.34 10.61 11.29
C GLY A 16 16.98 9.14 11.06
N PHE A 17 17.42 8.26 11.95
CA PHE A 17 17.07 6.85 11.90
C PHE A 17 15.55 6.64 12.14
N VAL A 18 15.00 7.27 13.16
CA VAL A 18 13.56 7.18 13.45
C VAL A 18 12.73 7.64 12.25
N LYS A 19 13.06 8.77 11.64
CA LYS A 19 12.37 9.26 10.43
C LYS A 19 12.47 8.26 9.27
N ALA A 20 13.65 7.71 9.01
CA ALA A 20 13.85 6.73 7.95
C ALA A 20 13.02 5.45 8.19
N MET A 21 13.01 4.92 9.41
CA MET A 21 12.22 3.75 9.78
C MET A 21 10.72 4.01 9.70
N THR A 22 10.25 5.18 10.14
CA THR A 22 8.84 5.57 10.00
C THR A 22 8.41 5.61 8.52
N SER A 23 9.23 6.21 7.66
CA SER A 23 8.97 6.25 6.22
C SER A 23 8.91 4.85 5.61
N LEU A 24 9.84 3.96 5.98
CA LEU A 24 9.91 2.60 5.49
C LEU A 24 8.71 1.75 5.95
N VAL A 25 8.33 1.86 7.22
CA VAL A 25 7.13 1.20 7.77
C VAL A 25 5.88 1.66 7.02
N SER A 26 5.73 2.97 6.78
CA SER A 26 4.61 3.50 6.01
C SER A 26 4.59 2.95 4.58
N GLN A 27 5.75 2.85 3.90
CA GLN A 27 5.84 2.27 2.56
C GLN A 27 5.43 0.78 2.55
N LEU A 28 5.95 -0.03 3.47
CA LEU A 28 5.58 -1.44 3.59
C LEU A 28 4.08 -1.60 3.88
N SER A 29 3.53 -0.77 4.76
CA SER A 29 2.11 -0.78 5.08
C SER A 29 1.24 -0.44 3.87
N ARG A 30 1.61 0.57 3.06
CA ARG A 30 0.91 0.98 1.84
C ARG A 30 0.94 -0.09 0.75
N CYS A 31 2.05 -0.82 0.61
CA CYS A 31 2.14 -1.96 -0.30
C CYS A 31 1.24 -3.13 0.11
N GLY A 32 0.55 -3.05 1.23
CA GLY A 32 -0.30 -4.12 1.73
C GLY A 32 0.46 -5.27 2.37
N ALA A 33 1.77 -5.13 2.64
CA ALA A 33 2.58 -6.19 3.22
C ALA A 33 1.96 -6.73 4.52
N THR A 34 1.70 -8.03 4.55
CA THR A 34 1.21 -8.74 5.71
C THR A 34 2.38 -9.30 6.53
N LYS A 35 2.09 -9.79 7.73
CA LYS A 35 3.11 -10.51 8.53
C LYS A 35 3.58 -11.77 7.81
N ASP A 36 2.67 -12.48 7.17
CA ASP A 36 2.97 -13.74 6.47
C ASP A 36 3.86 -13.49 5.26
N ASP A 37 3.62 -12.40 4.51
CA ASP A 37 4.50 -11.99 3.40
C ASP A 37 5.93 -11.74 3.90
N ILE A 38 6.07 -11.02 5.01
CA ILE A 38 7.38 -10.71 5.60
C ILE A 38 8.06 -11.99 6.13
N TYR A 39 7.31 -12.87 6.81
CA TYR A 39 7.87 -14.15 7.27
C TYR A 39 8.29 -15.04 6.10
N GLY A 40 7.47 -15.13 5.06
CA GLY A 40 7.79 -15.89 3.86
C GLY A 40 9.04 -15.35 3.15
N GLN A 41 9.17 -14.02 3.05
CA GLN A 41 10.37 -13.40 2.48
C GLN A 41 11.61 -13.64 3.32
N ILE A 42 11.50 -13.55 4.64
CA ILE A 42 12.60 -13.86 5.56
C ILE A 42 13.05 -15.32 5.38
N GLN A 43 12.11 -16.27 5.39
CA GLN A 43 12.40 -17.69 5.25
C GLN A 43 13.09 -18.00 3.91
N LYS A 44 12.52 -17.50 2.80
CA LYS A 44 13.11 -17.67 1.47
C LYS A 44 14.54 -17.14 1.39
N SER A 45 14.79 -15.97 1.94
CA SER A 45 16.10 -15.34 1.92
C SER A 45 17.13 -16.03 2.81
N PHE A 46 16.70 -16.72 3.85
CA PHE A 46 17.60 -17.61 4.62
C PHE A 46 18.02 -18.84 3.82
N GLU A 47 17.11 -19.40 3.03
CA GLU A 47 17.40 -20.55 2.17
C GLU A 47 18.38 -20.18 1.06
N GLU A 48 18.30 -18.94 0.55
CA GLU A 48 19.14 -18.40 -0.54
C GLU A 48 20.41 -17.68 -0.04
N ASP A 49 20.63 -17.59 1.29
CA ASP A 49 21.74 -16.84 1.94
C ASP A 49 21.84 -15.37 1.50
N GLU A 50 20.72 -14.78 1.08
CA GLU A 50 20.66 -13.44 0.49
C GLU A 50 20.42 -12.33 1.51
N LEU A 51 19.80 -12.63 2.66
CA LEU A 51 19.41 -11.61 3.64
C LEU A 51 20.59 -11.19 4.53
N LYS A 52 21.04 -9.97 4.29
CA LYS A 52 22.03 -9.33 5.16
C LYS A 52 21.36 -8.85 6.45
N GLY A 53 22.14 -8.77 7.53
CA GLY A 53 21.64 -8.40 8.87
C GLY A 53 20.79 -7.12 8.91
N LYS A 54 21.04 -6.15 8.00
CA LYS A 54 20.25 -4.93 7.84
C LYS A 54 18.82 -5.21 7.39
N ASP A 55 18.65 -6.04 6.37
CA ASP A 55 17.33 -6.30 5.77
C ASP A 55 16.47 -7.12 6.72
N LEU A 56 17.08 -8.10 7.39
CA LEU A 56 16.44 -8.86 8.47
C LEU A 56 16.03 -7.93 9.63
N GLY A 57 16.88 -6.96 9.98
CA GLY A 57 16.57 -5.96 10.99
C GLY A 57 15.36 -5.10 10.63
N VAL A 58 15.22 -4.72 9.35
CA VAL A 58 14.04 -3.98 8.83
C VAL A 58 12.79 -4.83 8.92
N CYS A 59 12.83 -6.07 8.46
CA CYS A 59 11.70 -7.00 8.53
C CYS A 59 11.23 -7.19 9.98
N ASN A 60 12.16 -7.47 10.89
CA ASN A 60 11.87 -7.62 12.31
C ASN A 60 11.27 -6.35 12.93
N PHE A 61 11.78 -5.17 12.55
CA PHE A 61 11.21 -3.90 13.00
C PHE A 61 9.75 -3.73 12.56
N TYR A 62 9.45 -4.02 11.31
CA TYR A 62 8.08 -3.96 10.78
C TYR A 62 7.16 -4.94 11.52
N LEU A 63 7.58 -6.18 11.73
CA LEU A 63 6.81 -7.17 12.47
C LEU A 63 6.52 -6.75 13.91
N LEU A 64 7.52 -6.19 14.61
CA LEU A 64 7.36 -5.67 15.97
C LEU A 64 6.40 -4.47 16.01
N TYR A 65 6.50 -3.56 15.04
CA TYR A 65 5.57 -2.44 14.90
C TYR A 65 4.13 -2.94 14.74
N ARG A 66 3.89 -3.87 13.83
CA ARG A 66 2.57 -4.47 13.61
C ARG A 66 2.03 -5.16 14.86
N GLN A 67 2.87 -5.93 15.54
CA GLN A 67 2.52 -6.60 16.79
C GLN A 67 2.19 -5.59 17.90
N TYR A 68 2.94 -4.49 17.98
CA TYR A 68 2.68 -3.43 18.96
C TYR A 68 1.32 -2.78 18.75
N LEU A 69 0.95 -2.45 17.51
CA LEU A 69 -0.35 -1.91 17.18
C LEU A 69 -1.48 -2.88 17.56
N GLU A 70 -1.34 -4.15 17.18
CA GLU A 70 -2.35 -5.19 17.48
C GLU A 70 -2.55 -5.40 18.98
N ASN A 71 -1.45 -5.49 19.75
CA ASN A 71 -1.51 -5.70 21.19
C ASN A 71 -2.19 -4.53 21.95
N ASN A 72 -2.16 -3.33 21.36
CA ASN A 72 -2.78 -2.15 21.96
C ASN A 72 -4.14 -1.80 21.31
N ASN A 73 -4.63 -2.61 20.37
CA ASN A 73 -5.80 -2.30 19.54
C ASN A 73 -5.72 -0.92 18.85
N TRP A 74 -4.52 -0.57 18.39
CA TRP A 74 -4.26 0.66 17.67
C TRP A 74 -4.22 0.42 16.16
N TYR A 75 -4.61 1.42 15.41
CA TYR A 75 -4.65 1.36 13.94
C TYR A 75 -3.96 2.60 13.37
N ASP A 76 -2.94 2.36 12.56
CA ASP A 76 -2.43 3.36 11.62
C ASP A 76 -3.43 3.56 10.47
N LEU A 77 -3.15 4.50 9.56
CA LEU A 77 -4.05 4.79 8.45
C LEU A 77 -4.30 3.55 7.58
N GLU A 78 -3.24 2.85 7.23
CA GLU A 78 -3.29 1.64 6.41
C GLU A 78 -3.97 0.48 7.16
N GLY A 79 -3.79 0.41 8.47
CA GLY A 79 -4.49 -0.53 9.34
C GLY A 79 -6.00 -0.32 9.38
N LYS A 80 -6.46 0.93 9.27
CA LYS A 80 -7.90 1.24 9.16
C LYS A 80 -8.50 0.72 7.85
N TYR A 81 -7.80 0.87 6.73
CA TYR A 81 -8.25 0.29 5.45
C TYR A 81 -8.36 -1.23 5.52
N ARG A 82 -7.35 -1.91 6.09
CA ARG A 82 -7.39 -3.37 6.28
C ARG A 82 -8.50 -3.82 7.23
N LEU A 83 -8.76 -3.04 8.29
CA LEU A 83 -9.87 -3.34 9.19
C LEU A 83 -11.21 -3.20 8.45
N ALA A 84 -11.39 -2.12 7.70
CA ALA A 84 -12.59 -1.88 6.92
C ALA A 84 -12.80 -2.98 5.86
N GLU A 85 -11.74 -3.39 5.14
CA GLU A 85 -11.75 -4.52 4.20
C GLU A 85 -12.26 -5.79 4.88
N LYS A 86 -11.67 -6.18 6.03
CA LYS A 86 -12.11 -7.34 6.81
C LYS A 86 -13.55 -7.26 7.31
N MET A 87 -14.03 -6.04 7.59
CA MET A 87 -15.43 -5.85 8.00
C MET A 87 -16.38 -6.04 6.83
N LEU A 88 -15.98 -5.61 5.62
CA LEU A 88 -16.73 -5.80 4.38
C LEU A 88 -16.81 -7.27 3.94
N GLU A 89 -15.80 -8.07 4.27
CA GLU A 89 -15.79 -9.51 3.96
C GLU A 89 -16.76 -10.33 4.82
N LYS A 90 -17.31 -9.76 5.89
CA LYS A 90 -18.31 -10.47 6.72
C LYS A 90 -19.64 -10.56 5.99
N GLN A 91 -20.27 -11.73 6.06
CA GLN A 91 -21.53 -12.03 5.35
C GLN A 91 -22.70 -11.12 5.72
N ASP A 92 -22.71 -10.55 6.92
CA ASP A 92 -23.78 -9.71 7.46
C ASP A 92 -23.46 -8.19 7.36
N CYS A 93 -22.37 -7.83 6.68
CA CYS A 93 -22.03 -6.44 6.47
C CYS A 93 -23.06 -5.76 5.56
N LYS A 94 -23.75 -4.75 6.08
CA LYS A 94 -24.70 -3.94 5.32
C LYS A 94 -24.17 -2.53 5.18
N ILE A 95 -24.04 -2.08 3.94
CA ILE A 95 -23.71 -0.70 3.60
C ILE A 95 -25.00 0.02 3.21
N PRO A 96 -25.28 1.21 3.78
CA PRO A 96 -26.53 1.92 3.50
C PRO A 96 -26.53 2.62 2.12
N TRP A 97 -25.37 2.73 1.47
CA TRP A 97 -25.22 3.43 0.19
C TRP A 97 -25.20 2.45 -0.97
N LYS A 98 -25.89 2.79 -2.05
CA LYS A 98 -25.91 2.03 -3.29
C LYS A 98 -24.91 2.54 -4.31
N HIS A 99 -24.68 3.84 -4.32
CA HIS A 99 -23.82 4.52 -5.28
C HIS A 99 -22.75 5.30 -4.53
N ILE A 100 -21.48 5.08 -4.86
CA ILE A 100 -20.34 5.75 -4.25
C ILE A 100 -19.48 6.38 -5.34
N TYR A 101 -19.21 7.67 -5.19
CA TYR A 101 -18.36 8.45 -6.09
C TYR A 101 -17.13 8.92 -5.34
N ILE A 102 -15.95 8.58 -5.86
CA ILE A 102 -14.66 8.92 -5.29
C ILE A 102 -13.95 9.85 -6.28
N CYS A 103 -13.65 11.07 -5.84
CA CYS A 103 -13.10 12.12 -6.70
C CYS A 103 -11.75 12.61 -6.16
N ASP A 104 -10.98 13.25 -7.04
CA ASP A 104 -9.71 13.94 -6.73
C ASP A 104 -8.57 13.02 -6.23
N PHE A 105 -8.59 11.78 -6.66
CA PHE A 105 -7.45 10.89 -6.44
C PHE A 105 -6.48 10.92 -7.62
N PHE A 106 -5.18 10.93 -7.30
CA PHE A 106 -4.11 10.82 -8.28
C PHE A 106 -3.52 9.41 -8.34
N SER A 107 -3.43 8.76 -7.18
CA SER A 107 -2.98 7.39 -7.05
C SER A 107 -3.64 6.73 -5.85
N LEU A 108 -3.75 5.44 -5.91
CA LEU A 108 -4.21 4.60 -4.80
C LEU A 108 -3.11 3.62 -4.41
N ASP A 109 -2.91 3.49 -3.11
CA ASP A 109 -2.03 2.47 -2.55
C ASP A 109 -2.71 1.10 -2.58
N GLN A 110 -1.94 0.02 -2.51
CA GLN A 110 -2.48 -1.34 -2.60
C GLN A 110 -3.56 -1.61 -1.55
N VAL A 111 -3.38 -1.12 -0.32
CA VAL A 111 -4.39 -1.30 0.75
C VAL A 111 -5.70 -0.56 0.45
N GLN A 112 -5.64 0.58 -0.23
CA GLN A 112 -6.81 1.32 -0.68
C GLN A 112 -7.52 0.59 -1.82
N ILE A 113 -6.75 0.04 -2.77
CA ILE A 113 -7.29 -0.76 -3.88
C ILE A 113 -8.02 -2.00 -3.33
N ASN A 114 -7.42 -2.73 -2.40
CA ASN A 114 -8.03 -3.90 -1.78
C ASN A 114 -9.34 -3.54 -1.06
N PHE A 115 -9.33 -2.46 -0.28
CA PHE A 115 -10.53 -1.95 0.37
C PHE A 115 -11.63 -1.59 -0.64
N LEU A 116 -11.30 -0.88 -1.73
CA LEU A 116 -12.27 -0.51 -2.77
C LEU A 116 -12.84 -1.72 -3.52
N GLN A 117 -12.03 -2.76 -3.71
CA GLN A 117 -12.50 -4.04 -4.26
C GLN A 117 -13.51 -4.73 -3.35
N ALA A 118 -13.22 -4.76 -2.04
CA ALA A 118 -14.16 -5.31 -1.07
C ALA A 118 -15.46 -4.48 -1.05
N LEU A 119 -15.35 -3.14 -1.08
CA LEU A 119 -16.47 -2.22 -1.09
C LEU A 119 -17.36 -2.37 -2.34
N ALA A 120 -16.75 -2.56 -3.51
CA ALA A 120 -17.46 -2.73 -4.78
C ALA A 120 -18.43 -3.92 -4.80
N LYS A 121 -18.21 -4.93 -3.95
CA LYS A 121 -19.11 -6.10 -3.83
C LYS A 121 -20.41 -5.78 -3.08
N HIS A 122 -20.49 -4.64 -2.41
CA HIS A 122 -21.61 -4.25 -1.53
C HIS A 122 -22.42 -3.07 -2.07
N VAL A 123 -22.03 -2.49 -3.19
CA VAL A 123 -22.68 -1.31 -3.78
C VAL A 123 -23.07 -1.60 -5.22
N ASP A 124 -24.10 -0.90 -5.71
CA ASP A 124 -24.54 -1.05 -7.10
C ASP A 124 -23.55 -0.38 -8.06
N ASP A 125 -23.02 0.81 -7.68
CA ASP A 125 -22.03 1.54 -8.47
C ASP A 125 -20.91 2.09 -7.58
N LEU A 126 -19.67 1.84 -7.98
CA LEU A 126 -18.46 2.47 -7.43
C LEU A 126 -17.72 3.17 -8.56
N VAL A 127 -17.75 4.48 -8.58
CA VAL A 127 -17.12 5.32 -9.61
C VAL A 127 -15.93 6.06 -9.03
N ILE A 128 -14.77 5.94 -9.68
CA ILE A 128 -13.54 6.61 -9.26
C ILE A 128 -13.12 7.58 -10.38
N SER A 129 -13.10 8.88 -10.05
CA SER A 129 -12.57 9.93 -10.94
C SER A 129 -11.08 10.15 -10.63
N MET A 130 -10.26 10.03 -11.65
CA MET A 130 -8.81 10.21 -11.55
C MET A 130 -8.27 11.01 -12.72
N SER A 131 -7.27 11.85 -12.46
CA SER A 131 -6.47 12.44 -13.54
C SER A 131 -5.54 11.35 -14.12
N TYR A 132 -5.75 11.03 -15.39
CA TYR A 132 -5.02 9.97 -16.07
C TYR A 132 -4.64 10.39 -17.49
N GLU A 133 -3.37 10.23 -17.85
CA GLU A 133 -2.92 10.41 -19.23
C GLU A 133 -2.95 9.06 -19.95
N GLY A 134 -3.96 8.88 -20.81
CA GLY A 134 -4.13 7.65 -21.60
C GLY A 134 -3.16 7.48 -22.76
N ARG A 135 -2.27 8.44 -23.01
CA ARG A 135 -1.26 8.37 -24.06
C ARG A 135 -0.12 7.42 -23.67
N ARG A 136 0.23 6.50 -24.56
CA ARG A 136 1.55 5.87 -24.53
C ARG A 136 2.57 6.99 -24.78
N VAL A 137 3.36 7.34 -23.76
CA VAL A 137 4.52 8.22 -23.94
C VAL A 137 5.45 7.54 -24.93
N SER A 138 5.60 8.13 -26.11
CA SER A 138 6.57 7.65 -27.09
C SER A 138 7.98 7.81 -26.53
N SER A 139 8.91 6.93 -26.95
CA SER A 139 10.28 6.90 -26.44
C SER A 139 11.04 8.21 -26.60
N ASP A 140 10.58 9.09 -27.48
CA ASP A 140 11.26 10.33 -27.84
C ASP A 140 10.89 11.54 -26.95
N GLU A 141 9.82 11.44 -26.13
CA GLU A 141 9.43 12.49 -25.17
C GLU A 141 10.04 12.32 -23.78
N LYS A 142 10.99 11.42 -23.61
CA LYS A 142 11.59 11.01 -22.32
C LYS A 142 12.33 12.10 -21.52
N ALA A 143 12.41 13.32 -22.00
CA ALA A 143 13.37 14.27 -21.45
C ALA A 143 12.79 15.56 -20.84
N LYS A 144 11.49 15.74 -20.68
CA LYS A 144 10.99 17.10 -20.34
C LYS A 144 10.55 17.38 -18.92
N ASP A 145 10.15 16.40 -18.13
CA ASP A 145 9.95 16.67 -16.69
C ASP A 145 9.85 15.36 -15.90
N GLU A 146 10.89 15.04 -15.18
CA GLU A 146 10.99 13.81 -14.38
C GLU A 146 9.90 13.74 -13.26
N SER A 147 9.47 14.90 -12.78
CA SER A 147 8.42 15.01 -11.76
C SER A 147 7.03 14.71 -12.32
N ILE A 148 6.69 15.27 -13.49
CA ILE A 148 5.42 15.01 -14.19
C ILE A 148 5.35 13.55 -14.62
N THR A 149 6.44 13.02 -15.18
CA THR A 149 6.52 11.60 -15.60
C THR A 149 6.31 10.66 -14.42
N LYS A 150 6.89 10.96 -13.25
CA LYS A 150 6.75 10.16 -12.05
C LYS A 150 5.31 10.21 -11.50
N PHE A 151 4.70 11.39 -11.52
CA PHE A 151 3.31 11.61 -11.12
C PHE A 151 2.35 10.83 -12.03
N MET A 152 2.49 10.97 -13.34
CA MET A 152 1.63 10.28 -14.33
C MET A 152 1.81 8.76 -14.29
N ARG A 153 3.00 8.27 -13.94
CA ARG A 153 3.24 6.84 -13.73
C ARG A 153 2.43 6.28 -12.56
N ALA A 154 2.28 7.02 -11.48
CA ALA A 154 1.51 6.58 -10.31
C ALA A 154 0.02 6.41 -10.65
N SER A 155 -0.59 7.38 -11.37
CA SER A 155 -1.99 7.27 -11.82
C SER A 155 -2.17 6.15 -12.85
N THR A 156 -1.25 5.99 -13.80
CA THR A 156 -1.25 4.88 -14.77
C THR A 156 -1.19 3.52 -14.09
N ASN A 157 -0.33 3.36 -13.09
CA ASN A 157 -0.24 2.10 -12.34
C ASN A 157 -1.54 1.79 -11.60
N THR A 158 -2.17 2.80 -10.99
CA THR A 158 -3.45 2.66 -10.31
C THR A 158 -4.55 2.24 -11.28
N VAL A 159 -4.68 2.90 -12.43
CA VAL A 159 -5.67 2.56 -13.46
C VAL A 159 -5.45 1.13 -13.97
N ASN A 160 -4.20 0.73 -14.22
CA ASN A 160 -3.89 -0.62 -14.66
C ASN A 160 -4.23 -1.67 -13.60
N ALA A 161 -3.95 -1.39 -12.32
CA ALA A 161 -4.33 -2.26 -11.23
C ALA A 161 -5.86 -2.42 -11.16
N LEU A 162 -6.62 -1.33 -11.24
CA LEU A 162 -8.09 -1.36 -11.23
C LEU A 162 -8.65 -2.12 -12.45
N LYS A 163 -8.06 -1.97 -13.65
CA LYS A 163 -8.45 -2.75 -14.85
C LYS A 163 -8.26 -4.24 -14.68
N ILE A 164 -7.12 -4.67 -14.13
CA ILE A 164 -6.86 -6.09 -13.82
C ILE A 164 -7.95 -6.65 -12.90
N LEU A 165 -8.52 -5.82 -12.07
CA LEU A 165 -9.57 -6.14 -11.12
C LEU A 165 -11.00 -6.00 -11.71
N GLY A 166 -11.12 -5.80 -13.01
CA GLY A 166 -12.41 -5.77 -13.72
C GLY A 166 -13.07 -4.39 -13.82
N ALA A 167 -12.37 -3.31 -13.43
CA ALA A 167 -12.93 -1.96 -13.60
C ALA A 167 -13.01 -1.55 -15.08
N THR A 168 -14.14 -0.95 -15.46
CA THR A 168 -14.33 -0.33 -16.77
C THR A 168 -13.79 1.10 -16.73
N VAL A 169 -12.95 1.48 -17.70
CA VAL A 169 -12.40 2.82 -17.80
C VAL A 169 -13.17 3.59 -18.88
N ALA A 170 -13.81 4.69 -18.47
CA ALA A 170 -14.38 5.66 -19.39
C ALA A 170 -13.55 6.95 -19.37
N SER A 171 -13.23 7.48 -20.57
CA SER A 171 -12.61 8.79 -20.70
C SER A 171 -13.71 9.84 -20.74
N LEU A 172 -13.65 10.82 -19.84
CA LEU A 172 -14.40 12.05 -19.99
C LEU A 172 -13.64 12.88 -21.04
N ALA A 173 -14.22 13.00 -22.22
CA ALA A 173 -13.70 13.91 -23.24
C ALA A 173 -13.74 15.34 -22.69
N ALA A 174 -12.61 16.05 -22.78
CA ALA A 174 -12.54 17.48 -22.49
C ALA A 174 -13.19 18.28 -23.61
#